data_b5853d7e71c5a40a3243e48e08718aec
#
_entry.id   b5853d7e71c5a40a3243e48e08718aec
#
_cell.length_a   1.000
_cell.length_b   1.000
_cell.length_c   1.000
_cell.angle_alpha   90.00
_cell.angle_beta   90.00
_cell.angle_gamma   90.00
#
_symmetry.space_group_name_H-M   'P 1'
#
loop_
_entity.id
_entity.type
_entity.pdbx_description
1 polymer ?
#
loop_
_entity_poly.entity_id
_entity_poly.type
_entity_poly.pdbx_seq_one_letter_code
_entity_poly.pdbx_strand_id
1 'polypeptide(L)'
;SVNVGARVDLGAQIPKSMFSFLHDIDQDGFSWNNSKFDIGKEELNINAYTEVGIGYARAINDRLSVGGKFKVLLGMGNLNLKVDEMNVDANLPLNINDITDVNQIRDYHAKMKVNARLESSFKGMDLVENTSDPDPRKHYIDDFDFNGFGIAGYGGAIDLGASYKILDNLTVSASVLD
;
A
#
# COMPACT_ATOMS: atom_id res chain seq x y z
N SER A 1 26.95 15.45 -13.72
CA SER A 1 25.95 15.93 -12.74
C SER A 1 25.91 15.02 -11.51
N VAL A 2 25.70 15.61 -10.37
CA VAL A 2 25.42 14.89 -9.11
C VAL A 2 24.04 15.36 -8.65
N ASN A 3 23.22 14.47 -8.17
CA ASN A 3 21.92 14.80 -7.59
C ASN A 3 21.68 14.00 -6.31
N VAL A 4 20.92 14.59 -5.42
CA VAL A 4 20.39 13.96 -4.21
C VAL A 4 18.90 14.25 -4.21
N GLY A 5 18.09 13.24 -3.96
CA GLY A 5 16.65 13.37 -3.90
C GLY A 5 16.05 12.42 -2.87
N ALA A 6 14.91 12.79 -2.31
CA ALA A 6 14.08 11.93 -1.51
C ALA A 6 12.79 11.62 -2.30
N ARG A 7 12.34 10.37 -2.23
CA ARG A 7 11.11 9.91 -2.86
C ARG A 7 10.22 9.18 -1.87
N VAL A 8 8.94 9.41 -2.03
CA VAL A 8 7.91 8.65 -1.34
C VAL A 8 6.93 8.19 -2.40
N ASP A 9 6.81 6.89 -2.54
CA ASP A 9 5.86 6.27 -3.46
C ASP A 9 4.69 5.71 -2.63
N LEU A 10 3.48 6.04 -3.04
CA LEU A 10 2.25 5.56 -2.44
C LEU A 10 1.44 4.84 -3.53
N GLY A 11 1.17 3.57 -3.32
CA GLY A 11 0.27 2.77 -4.14
C GLY A 11 -0.92 2.29 -3.32
N ALA A 12 -2.13 2.43 -3.84
CA ALA A 12 -3.32 1.88 -3.22
C ALA A 12 -4.16 1.17 -4.28
N GLN A 13 -4.60 -0.05 -3.96
CA GLN A 13 -5.56 -0.80 -4.74
C GLN A 13 -6.78 -1.04 -3.86
N ILE A 14 -7.92 -0.48 -4.28
CA ILE A 14 -9.20 -0.63 -3.58
C ILE A 14 -10.17 -1.29 -4.56
N PRO A 15 -10.75 -2.45 -4.22
CA PRO A 15 -11.65 -3.15 -5.10
C PRO A 15 -13.00 -2.44 -5.20
N LYS A 16 -13.70 -2.67 -6.33
CA LYS A 16 -15.04 -2.12 -6.52
C LYS A 16 -16.01 -2.56 -5.43
N SER A 17 -15.85 -3.77 -4.89
CA SER A 17 -16.68 -4.31 -3.82
C SER A 17 -16.63 -3.48 -2.53
N MET A 18 -15.48 -2.87 -2.21
CA MET A 18 -15.38 -1.93 -1.09
C MET A 18 -16.23 -0.68 -1.32
N PHE A 19 -16.17 -0.11 -2.52
CA PHE A 19 -17.01 1.06 -2.85
C PHE A 19 -18.51 0.70 -2.87
N SER A 20 -18.86 -0.49 -3.37
CA SER A 20 -20.23 -0.98 -3.32
C SER A 20 -20.70 -1.16 -1.88
N PHE A 21 -19.89 -1.77 -1.03
CA PHE A 21 -20.17 -1.92 0.39
C PHE A 21 -20.40 -0.57 1.08
N LEU A 22 -19.48 0.39 0.89
CA LEU A 22 -19.60 1.74 1.47
C LEU A 22 -20.83 2.48 0.93
N HIS A 23 -21.14 2.32 -0.36
CA HIS A 23 -22.33 2.91 -0.96
C HIS A 23 -23.61 2.30 -0.36
N ASP A 24 -23.66 0.97 -0.24
CA ASP A 24 -24.85 0.29 0.25
C ASP A 24 -25.15 0.64 1.71
N ILE A 25 -24.13 0.74 2.57
CA ILE A 25 -24.32 1.11 3.98
C ILE A 25 -24.70 2.59 4.18
N ASP A 26 -24.38 3.46 3.20
CA ASP A 26 -24.71 4.90 3.24
C ASP A 26 -26.09 5.20 2.68
N GLN A 27 -26.82 4.21 2.15
CA GLN A 27 -28.16 4.42 1.63
C GLN A 27 -29.19 4.58 2.75
N ASP A 28 -30.09 5.54 2.56
CA ASP A 28 -31.26 5.68 3.42
C ASP A 28 -32.09 4.37 3.41
N GLY A 29 -32.32 3.79 4.58
CA GLY A 29 -33.05 2.54 4.73
C GLY A 29 -32.18 1.28 4.62
N PHE A 30 -30.85 1.40 4.61
CA PHE A 30 -29.97 0.23 4.71
C PHE A 30 -30.28 -0.58 5.98
N SER A 31 -30.26 -1.89 5.83
CA SER A 31 -30.54 -2.83 6.92
C SER A 31 -29.49 -3.93 6.96
N TRP A 32 -29.02 -4.26 8.14
CA TRP A 32 -28.15 -5.41 8.39
C TRP A 32 -28.90 -6.76 8.40
N ASN A 33 -30.18 -6.77 8.01
CA ASN A 33 -30.96 -7.99 7.92
C ASN A 33 -30.53 -8.81 6.70
N ASN A 34 -29.99 -10.03 6.92
CA ASN A 34 -29.46 -10.91 5.89
C ASN A 34 -28.43 -10.24 4.94
N SER A 35 -27.64 -9.32 5.47
CA SER A 35 -26.63 -8.62 4.70
C SER A 35 -25.34 -9.44 4.62
N LYS A 36 -24.85 -9.65 3.39
CA LYS A 36 -23.59 -10.35 3.11
C LYS A 36 -22.76 -9.54 2.15
N PHE A 37 -21.54 -9.26 2.56
CA PHE A 37 -20.58 -8.55 1.73
C PHE A 37 -19.29 -9.37 1.63
N ASP A 38 -18.85 -9.57 0.40
CA ASP A 38 -17.54 -10.11 0.06
C ASP A 38 -16.73 -8.95 -0.51
N ILE A 39 -15.89 -8.40 0.32
CA ILE A 39 -15.05 -7.26 -0.01
C ILE A 39 -13.73 -7.84 -0.48
N GLY A 40 -13.37 -7.56 -1.72
CA GLY A 40 -12.23 -8.18 -2.38
C GLY A 40 -10.88 -7.74 -1.79
N LYS A 41 -9.86 -7.89 -2.59
CA LYS A 41 -8.47 -7.65 -2.14
C LYS A 41 -8.14 -6.17 -2.15
N GLU A 42 -7.67 -5.67 -1.00
CA GLU A 42 -7.08 -4.34 -0.88
C GLU A 42 -5.57 -4.44 -0.72
N GLU A 43 -4.88 -3.47 -1.27
CA GLU A 43 -3.43 -3.32 -1.08
C GLU A 43 -3.09 -1.86 -0.87
N LEU A 44 -2.31 -1.57 0.16
CA LEU A 44 -1.68 -0.29 0.40
C LEU A 44 -0.17 -0.51 0.47
N ASN A 45 0.56 0.20 -0.37
CA ASN A 45 2.01 0.14 -0.42
C ASN A 45 2.58 1.54 -0.27
N ILE A 46 3.48 1.72 0.67
CA ILE A 46 4.19 2.97 0.93
C ILE A 46 5.67 2.66 0.95
N ASN A 47 6.45 3.34 0.09
CA ASN A 47 7.89 3.26 0.07
C ASN A 47 8.50 4.64 0.24
N ALA A 48 9.50 4.75 1.10
CA ALA A 48 10.27 5.96 1.28
C ALA A 48 11.76 5.65 1.14
N TYR A 49 12.44 6.38 0.27
CA TYR A 49 13.87 6.23 0.07
C TYR A 49 14.53 7.53 -0.36
N THR A 50 15.83 7.61 -0.11
CA THR A 50 16.69 8.67 -0.61
C THR A 50 17.57 8.13 -1.73
N GLU A 51 17.69 8.89 -2.81
CA GLU A 51 18.59 8.57 -3.92
C GLU A 51 19.77 9.54 -3.97
N VAL A 52 20.96 8.98 -4.21
CA VAL A 52 22.14 9.73 -4.56
C VAL A 52 22.60 9.26 -5.93
N GLY A 53 22.62 10.15 -6.91
CA GLY A 53 22.90 9.80 -8.29
C GLY A 53 24.09 10.57 -8.86
N ILE A 54 24.91 9.88 -9.66
CA ILE A 54 25.97 10.46 -10.47
C ILE A 54 25.64 10.19 -11.92
N GLY A 55 25.49 11.24 -12.71
CA GLY A 55 25.17 11.15 -14.14
C GLY A 55 26.26 11.77 -15.00
N TYR A 56 26.51 11.12 -16.13
CA TYR A 56 27.37 11.58 -17.20
C TYR A 56 26.63 11.53 -18.53
N ALA A 57 26.73 12.61 -19.29
CA ALA A 57 26.20 12.66 -20.64
C ALA A 57 27.25 13.27 -21.58
N ARG A 58 27.31 12.76 -22.80
CA ARG A 58 28.26 13.18 -23.83
C ARG A 58 27.61 13.22 -25.21
N ALA A 59 27.89 14.26 -25.96
CA ALA A 59 27.68 14.27 -27.39
C ALA A 59 28.74 13.39 -28.06
N ILE A 60 28.30 12.37 -28.79
CA ILE A 60 29.19 11.48 -29.57
C ILE A 60 29.56 12.16 -30.89
N ASN A 61 28.59 12.89 -31.47
CA ASN A 61 28.74 13.73 -32.63
C ASN A 61 27.67 14.83 -32.62
N ASP A 62 27.61 15.64 -33.67
CA ASP A 62 26.66 16.78 -33.78
C ASP A 62 25.19 16.35 -33.76
N ARG A 63 24.88 15.07 -33.91
CA ARG A 63 23.53 14.52 -33.98
C ARG A 63 23.19 13.59 -32.84
N LEU A 64 24.18 12.88 -32.25
CA LEU A 64 23.96 11.86 -31.25
C LEU A 64 24.55 12.28 -29.91
N SER A 65 23.70 12.31 -28.89
CA SER A 65 24.11 12.42 -27.49
C SER A 65 23.64 11.17 -26.71
N VAL A 66 24.49 10.69 -25.83
CA VAL A 66 24.19 9.58 -24.94
C VAL A 66 24.50 9.97 -23.51
N GLY A 67 23.75 9.40 -22.58
CA GLY A 67 23.95 9.65 -21.16
C GLY A 67 23.59 8.43 -20.33
N GLY A 68 24.17 8.38 -19.15
CA GLY A 68 23.82 7.40 -18.14
C GLY A 68 23.93 8.01 -16.75
N LYS A 69 23.17 7.47 -15.83
CA LYS A 69 23.17 7.85 -14.44
C LYS A 69 23.18 6.60 -13.58
N PHE A 70 24.09 6.54 -12.65
CA PHE A 70 24.12 5.53 -11.60
C PHE A 70 23.52 6.12 -10.34
N LYS A 71 22.64 5.39 -9.68
CA LYS A 71 21.98 5.80 -8.44
C LYS A 71 22.25 4.81 -7.32
N VAL A 72 22.51 5.31 -6.15
CA VAL A 72 22.48 4.56 -4.89
C VAL A 72 21.18 4.93 -4.18
N LEU A 73 20.41 3.91 -3.82
CA LEU A 73 19.14 4.05 -3.13
C LEU A 73 19.33 3.67 -1.67
N LEU A 74 18.89 4.54 -0.77
CA LEU A 74 18.94 4.36 0.67
C LEU A 74 17.49 4.25 1.15
N GLY A 75 17.02 3.02 1.35
CA GLY A 75 15.66 2.74 1.84
C GLY A 75 15.50 3.27 3.26
N MET A 76 14.51 4.12 3.49
CA MET A 76 14.19 4.69 4.80
C MET A 76 13.02 3.96 5.45
N GLY A 77 12.08 3.47 4.64
CA GLY A 77 10.96 2.69 5.14
C GLY A 77 10.08 2.13 4.03
N ASN A 78 9.45 1.01 4.35
CA ASN A 78 8.42 0.37 3.54
C ASN A 78 7.29 -0.06 4.45
N LEU A 79 6.07 0.13 3.99
CA LEU A 79 4.86 -0.41 4.58
C LEU A 79 4.02 -1.05 3.46
N ASN A 80 3.68 -2.31 3.63
CA ASN A 80 2.80 -3.04 2.73
C ASN A 80 1.68 -3.67 3.53
N LEU A 81 0.46 -3.20 3.33
CA LEU A 81 -0.76 -3.79 3.88
C LEU A 81 -1.51 -4.50 2.76
N LYS A 82 -1.75 -5.78 2.93
CA LYS A 82 -2.58 -6.60 2.04
C LYS A 82 -3.74 -7.17 2.81
N VAL A 83 -4.94 -7.00 2.29
CA VAL A 83 -6.13 -7.68 2.77
C VAL A 83 -6.54 -8.68 1.69
N ASP A 84 -6.36 -9.97 1.98
CA ASP A 84 -6.66 -11.04 1.04
C ASP A 84 -8.14 -11.39 1.01
N GLU A 85 -8.81 -11.23 2.14
CA GLU A 85 -10.23 -11.57 2.31
C GLU A 85 -10.83 -10.68 3.40
N MET A 86 -11.97 -10.08 3.10
CA MET A 86 -12.80 -9.40 4.09
C MET A 86 -14.26 -9.73 3.80
N ASN A 87 -14.86 -10.51 4.70
CA ASN A 87 -16.26 -10.93 4.60
C ASN A 87 -17.04 -10.39 5.79
N VAL A 88 -18.20 -9.84 5.50
CA VAL A 88 -19.17 -9.38 6.49
C VAL A 88 -20.46 -10.17 6.27
N ASP A 89 -20.91 -10.87 7.30
CA ASP A 89 -22.19 -11.61 7.31
C ASP A 89 -22.97 -11.16 8.53
N ALA A 90 -24.03 -10.44 8.32
CA ALA A 90 -24.85 -9.89 9.38
C ALA A 90 -26.33 -10.15 9.14
N ASN A 91 -27.01 -10.56 10.19
CA ASN A 91 -28.45 -10.65 10.27
C ASN A 91 -28.88 -9.99 11.58
N LEU A 92 -29.23 -8.72 11.53
CA LEU A 92 -29.64 -7.95 12.69
C LEU A 92 -31.08 -7.45 12.48
N PRO A 93 -31.88 -7.32 13.56
CA PRO A 93 -33.23 -6.78 13.45
C PRO A 93 -33.19 -5.29 13.09
N LEU A 94 -34.16 -4.83 12.34
CA LEU A 94 -34.33 -3.40 12.03
C LEU A 94 -34.54 -2.58 13.30
N ASN A 95 -35.23 -3.17 14.26
CA ASN A 95 -35.47 -2.54 15.56
C ASN A 95 -35.40 -3.63 16.65
N ILE A 96 -34.79 -3.31 17.77
CA ILE A 96 -34.69 -4.26 18.89
C ILE A 96 -36.08 -4.62 19.46
N ASN A 97 -37.07 -3.74 19.26
CA ASN A 97 -38.46 -3.96 19.68
C ASN A 97 -39.20 -4.97 18.76
N ASP A 98 -38.65 -5.31 17.63
CA ASP A 98 -39.26 -6.30 16.71
C ASP A 98 -38.96 -7.75 17.16
N ILE A 99 -38.13 -7.92 18.20
CA ILE A 99 -37.84 -9.22 18.80
C ILE A 99 -39.01 -9.58 19.73
N THR A 100 -39.93 -10.37 19.20
CA THR A 100 -41.13 -10.83 19.94
C THR A 100 -40.98 -12.23 20.51
N ASP A 101 -39.98 -12.99 20.05
CA ASP A 101 -39.72 -14.38 20.48
C ASP A 101 -38.22 -14.60 20.72
N VAL A 102 -37.87 -15.25 21.82
CA VAL A 102 -36.50 -15.65 22.19
C VAL A 102 -35.85 -16.55 21.13
N ASN A 103 -36.63 -17.30 20.36
CA ASN A 103 -36.13 -18.15 19.30
C ASN A 103 -35.58 -17.30 18.11
N GLN A 104 -36.11 -16.10 17.88
CA GLN A 104 -35.62 -15.19 16.84
C GLN A 104 -34.19 -14.69 17.13
N ILE A 105 -33.82 -14.59 18.41
CA ILE A 105 -32.47 -14.14 18.82
C ILE A 105 -31.39 -15.09 18.31
N ARG A 106 -31.70 -16.37 18.13
CA ARG A 106 -30.73 -17.37 17.66
C ARG A 106 -30.28 -17.15 16.22
N ASP A 107 -31.09 -16.51 15.41
CA ASP A 107 -30.83 -16.24 14.00
C ASP A 107 -30.06 -14.91 13.82
N TYR A 108 -30.04 -14.06 14.83
CA TYR A 108 -29.33 -12.79 14.78
C TYR A 108 -27.83 -13.00 15.01
N HIS A 109 -27.04 -12.48 14.10
CA HIS A 109 -25.59 -12.55 14.19
C HIS A 109 -24.95 -11.39 13.41
N ALA A 110 -23.74 -11.06 13.79
CA ALA A 110 -22.83 -10.25 13.01
C ALA A 110 -21.45 -10.93 13.06
N LYS A 111 -20.95 -11.32 11.91
CA LYS A 111 -19.65 -11.98 11.74
C LYS A 111 -18.84 -11.20 10.74
N MET A 112 -17.60 -10.90 11.11
CA MET A 112 -16.61 -10.34 10.20
C MET A 112 -15.41 -11.25 10.17
N LYS A 113 -14.99 -11.66 8.97
CA LYS A 113 -13.77 -12.41 8.74
C LYS A 113 -12.83 -11.53 7.94
N VAL A 114 -11.66 -11.26 8.49
CA VAL A 114 -10.62 -10.51 7.81
C VAL A 114 -9.34 -11.35 7.81
N ASN A 115 -8.75 -11.51 6.63
CA ASN A 115 -7.43 -12.06 6.46
C ASN A 115 -6.54 -10.95 5.89
N ALA A 116 -5.69 -10.39 6.72
CA ALA A 116 -4.83 -9.29 6.37
C ALA A 116 -3.38 -9.57 6.77
N ARG A 117 -2.44 -9.05 5.98
CA ARG A 117 -1.01 -9.09 6.25
C ARG A 117 -0.46 -7.68 6.23
N LEU A 118 0.24 -7.32 7.29
CA LEU A 118 1.01 -6.09 7.37
C LEU A 118 2.50 -6.44 7.39
N GLU A 119 3.23 -5.93 6.41
CA GLU A 119 4.67 -6.03 6.34
C GLU A 119 5.26 -4.63 6.42
N SER A 120 6.23 -4.45 7.27
CA SER A 120 6.92 -3.17 7.41
C SER A 120 8.42 -3.37 7.54
N SER A 121 9.18 -2.43 7.00
CA SER A 121 10.62 -2.35 7.12
C SER A 121 11.00 -0.91 7.40
N PHE A 122 11.09 -0.59 8.68
CA PHE A 122 11.59 0.69 9.17
C PHE A 122 12.72 0.42 10.15
N LYS A 123 13.82 1.13 9.99
CA LYS A 123 14.87 1.08 11.02
C LYS A 123 14.50 2.04 12.15
N GLY A 124 14.42 1.49 13.37
CA GLY A 124 14.07 2.25 14.56
C GLY A 124 12.56 2.34 14.81
N MET A 125 11.76 1.47 14.16
CA MET A 125 10.37 1.26 14.52
C MET A 125 10.17 -0.22 14.85
N ASP A 126 9.80 -0.50 16.07
CA ASP A 126 9.50 -1.83 16.57
C ASP A 126 7.99 -1.94 16.86
N LEU A 127 7.41 -3.06 16.48
CA LEU A 127 6.03 -3.41 16.80
C LEU A 127 6.00 -4.07 18.17
N VAL A 128 5.28 -3.48 19.10
CA VAL A 128 5.09 -4.05 20.43
C VAL A 128 3.85 -4.94 20.39
N GLU A 129 4.06 -6.23 20.54
CA GLU A 129 3.00 -7.23 20.55
C GLU A 129 2.53 -7.48 21.97
N ASN A 130 1.22 -7.40 22.20
CA ASN A 130 0.62 -7.87 23.44
C ASN A 130 0.47 -9.40 23.40
N THR A 131 1.28 -10.08 24.18
CA THR A 131 1.30 -11.54 24.30
C THR A 131 0.71 -12.04 25.63
N SER A 132 -0.12 -11.24 26.29
CA SER A 132 -0.67 -11.55 27.61
C SER A 132 -1.66 -12.71 27.59
N ASP A 133 -2.29 -12.99 26.45
CA ASP A 133 -3.18 -14.16 26.31
C ASP A 133 -2.34 -15.41 25.98
N PRO A 134 -2.59 -16.55 26.63
CA PRO A 134 -1.92 -17.82 26.31
C PRO A 134 -2.20 -18.35 24.90
N ASP A 135 -3.29 -17.92 24.26
CA ASP A 135 -3.61 -18.29 22.88
C ASP A 135 -2.95 -17.31 21.89
N PRO A 136 -1.94 -17.74 21.09
CA PRO A 136 -1.26 -16.87 20.15
C PRO A 136 -2.17 -16.20 19.10
N ARG A 137 -3.35 -16.77 18.83
CA ARG A 137 -4.33 -16.20 17.88
C ARG A 137 -5.02 -14.94 18.41
N LYS A 138 -4.83 -14.65 19.68
CA LYS A 138 -5.37 -13.46 20.36
C LYS A 138 -4.31 -12.40 20.60
N HIS A 139 -3.08 -12.65 20.17
CA HIS A 139 -2.05 -11.65 20.22
C HIS A 139 -2.37 -10.53 19.22
N TYR A 140 -2.08 -9.32 19.59
CA TYR A 140 -2.31 -8.14 18.75
C TYR A 140 -1.19 -7.11 18.95
N ILE A 141 -1.03 -6.24 17.98
CA ILE A 141 -0.10 -5.12 18.08
C ILE A 141 -0.69 -4.10 19.04
N ASP A 142 -0.01 -3.87 20.15
CA ASP A 142 -0.46 -2.98 21.23
C ASP A 142 0.10 -1.56 21.05
N ASP A 143 1.34 -1.44 20.58
CA ASP A 143 2.01 -0.17 20.42
C ASP A 143 3.04 -0.21 19.29
N PHE A 144 3.52 0.98 18.92
CA PHE A 144 4.63 1.21 17.99
C PHE A 144 5.71 1.97 18.72
N ASP A 145 6.81 1.30 19.00
CA ASP A 145 7.99 1.97 19.58
C ASP A 145 8.86 2.57 18.49
N PHE A 146 9.14 3.86 18.59
CA PHE A 146 9.88 4.60 17.59
C PHE A 146 11.20 5.12 18.15
N ASN A 147 12.28 4.44 17.79
CA ASN A 147 13.64 4.70 18.31
C ASN A 147 14.49 5.57 17.35
N GLY A 148 13.87 6.20 16.37
CA GLY A 148 14.50 7.12 15.42
C GLY A 148 14.45 6.64 13.96
N PHE A 149 15.01 7.45 13.06
CA PHE A 149 15.10 7.13 11.64
C PHE A 149 16.47 6.54 11.29
N GLY A 150 16.48 5.55 10.43
CA GLY A 150 17.70 4.97 9.91
C GLY A 150 17.53 4.41 8.51
N ILE A 151 18.64 3.96 7.91
CA ILE A 151 18.62 3.27 6.64
C ILE A 151 18.18 1.83 6.88
N ALA A 152 17.00 1.46 6.33
CA ALA A 152 16.42 0.13 6.42
C ALA A 152 16.91 -0.81 5.31
N GLY A 153 17.45 -0.25 4.21
CA GLY A 153 17.97 -1.04 3.09
C GLY A 153 18.79 -0.22 2.11
N TYR A 154 19.48 -0.94 1.23
CA TYR A 154 20.31 -0.36 0.17
C TYR A 154 19.91 -0.94 -1.17
N GLY A 155 19.92 -0.11 -2.21
CA GLY A 155 19.68 -0.50 -3.58
C GLY A 155 20.59 0.24 -4.54
N GLY A 156 20.59 -0.20 -5.79
CA GLY A 156 21.27 0.49 -6.86
C GLY A 156 20.42 0.48 -8.12
N ALA A 157 20.48 1.57 -8.89
CA ALA A 157 19.72 1.75 -10.10
C ALA A 157 20.56 2.40 -11.20
N ILE A 158 20.20 2.19 -12.45
CA ILE A 158 20.90 2.75 -13.61
C ILE A 158 19.87 3.32 -14.59
N ASP A 159 20.01 4.61 -14.89
CA ASP A 159 19.27 5.25 -15.97
C ASP A 159 20.18 5.34 -17.19
N LEU A 160 19.64 5.05 -18.36
CA LEU A 160 20.30 5.23 -19.65
C LEU A 160 19.43 6.05 -20.59
N GLY A 161 20.06 6.90 -21.40
CA GLY A 161 19.33 7.70 -22.35
C GLY A 161 20.17 8.01 -23.58
N ALA A 162 19.48 8.18 -24.71
CA ALA A 162 20.06 8.63 -25.95
C ALA A 162 19.14 9.65 -26.63
N SER A 163 19.73 10.62 -27.29
CA SER A 163 19.03 11.65 -28.08
C SER A 163 19.68 11.77 -29.44
N TYR A 164 18.88 11.70 -30.50
CA TYR A 164 19.35 11.78 -31.87
C TYR A 164 18.60 12.89 -32.62
N LYS A 165 19.39 13.82 -33.20
CA LYS A 165 18.90 14.91 -34.03
C LYS A 165 18.73 14.39 -35.46
N ILE A 166 17.48 14.14 -35.88
CA ILE A 166 17.13 13.63 -37.19
C ILE A 166 17.27 14.77 -38.21
N LEU A 167 16.69 15.94 -37.90
CA LEU A 167 16.73 17.17 -38.68
C LEU A 167 17.16 18.32 -37.76
N ASP A 168 17.46 19.48 -38.31
CA ASP A 168 17.84 20.64 -37.50
C ASP A 168 16.75 21.10 -36.51
N ASN A 169 15.51 20.82 -36.82
CA ASN A 169 14.34 21.11 -36.01
C ASN A 169 13.66 19.86 -35.39
N LEU A 170 14.22 18.67 -35.59
CA LEU A 170 13.62 17.43 -35.08
C LEU A 170 14.65 16.57 -34.35
N THR A 171 14.40 16.34 -33.07
CA THR A 171 15.19 15.45 -32.22
C THR A 171 14.29 14.38 -31.62
N VAL A 172 14.75 13.14 -31.67
CA VAL A 172 14.10 11.98 -31.03
C VAL A 172 14.97 11.53 -29.87
N SER A 173 14.32 11.26 -28.73
CA SER A 173 15.00 10.78 -27.51
C SER A 173 14.34 9.52 -26.99
N ALA A 174 15.17 8.63 -26.45
CA ALA A 174 14.73 7.43 -25.75
C ALA A 174 15.49 7.30 -24.43
N SER A 175 14.79 6.85 -23.39
CA SER A 175 15.41 6.59 -22.09
C SER A 175 14.81 5.35 -21.45
N VAL A 176 15.65 4.65 -20.70
CA VAL A 176 15.28 3.60 -19.75
C VAL A 176 15.65 4.12 -18.37
N LEU A 177 14.65 4.22 -17.52
CA LEU A 177 14.76 4.74 -16.17
C LEU A 177 14.34 3.63 -15.21
N ASP A 178 15.04 3.55 -14.08
CA ASP A 178 14.69 2.66 -12.98
C ASP A 178 14.16 3.47 -11.78
#